data_de061b72515a7839fa05c47cf36b9096
#
_entry.id   de061b72515a7839fa05c47cf36b9096
#
_cell.length_a   1.000
_cell.length_b   1.000
_cell.length_c   1.000
_cell.angle_alpha   90.00
_cell.angle_beta   90.00
_cell.angle_gamma   90.00
#
_symmetry.space_group_name_H-M   'P 1'
#
loop_
_entity.id
_entity.type
_entity.pdbx_description
1 polymer ?
#
loop_
_entity_poly.entity_id
_entity_poly.type
_entity_poly.pdbx_seq_one_letter_code
_entity_poly.pdbx_strand_id
1 'polypeptide(L)'
;FGWAVLGGFLLTSTKNWVQVRGYHGGSLMFLAAAWLFERAGMWFEGVWPPLLFRLSNNLFLAAIVAMLAWTLVRHRKGDTYPDNYFFLLVLPLFLLAKNLMLSPDYFVTGSGMALGLFRMAFLLMLERTLTQFMQAVFKAAILRHAALDTTIKALGLVLVFEDRDQLLALLRTHGA
;
A
#
# COMPACT_ATOMS: atom_id res chain seq x y z
N PHE A 1 -3.89 3.89 11.02
CA PHE A 1 -2.51 4.40 11.03
C PHE A 1 -1.65 3.80 9.91
N GLY A 2 -1.64 2.48 9.72
CA GLY A 2 -0.79 1.79 8.73
C GLY A 2 -0.86 2.39 7.32
N TRP A 3 -2.06 2.65 6.84
CA TRP A 3 -2.28 3.26 5.51
C TRP A 3 -1.64 4.63 5.35
N ALA A 4 -1.68 5.46 6.40
CA ALA A 4 -1.11 6.79 6.37
C ALA A 4 0.42 6.73 6.36
N VAL A 5 1.01 5.87 7.19
CA VAL A 5 2.46 5.66 7.24
C VAL A 5 2.98 5.13 5.92
N LEU A 6 2.37 4.06 5.39
CA LEU A 6 2.75 3.47 4.11
C LEU A 6 2.58 4.46 2.96
N GLY A 7 1.45 5.16 2.90
CA GLY A 7 1.17 6.16 1.87
C GLY A 7 2.15 7.33 1.90
N GLY A 8 2.44 7.85 3.07
CA GLY A 8 3.43 8.92 3.24
C GLY A 8 4.83 8.50 2.79
N PHE A 9 5.25 7.29 3.17
CA PHE A 9 6.52 6.73 2.73
C PHE A 9 6.55 6.55 1.21
N LEU A 10 5.53 5.95 0.62
CA LEU A 10 5.45 5.73 -0.83
C LEU A 10 5.48 7.05 -1.61
N LEU A 11 4.72 8.06 -1.19
CA LEU A 11 4.73 9.37 -1.81
C LEU A 11 6.11 10.04 -1.74
N THR A 12 6.83 9.85 -0.63
CA THR A 12 8.17 10.41 -0.43
C THR A 12 9.20 9.66 -1.26
N SER A 13 9.12 8.34 -1.31
CA SER A 13 10.08 7.48 -2.03
C SER A 13 9.90 7.57 -3.54
N THR A 14 8.66 7.64 -4.02
CA THR A 14 8.36 7.68 -5.46
C THR A 14 9.00 8.88 -6.15
N LYS A 15 9.10 10.05 -5.49
CA LYS A 15 9.79 11.21 -6.06
C LYS A 15 11.25 10.90 -6.42
N ASN A 16 11.91 10.10 -5.58
CA ASN A 16 13.32 9.72 -5.79
C ASN A 16 13.44 8.64 -6.88
N TRP A 17 12.44 7.76 -7.01
CA TRP A 17 12.46 6.71 -8.02
C TRP A 17 12.27 7.24 -9.43
N VAL A 18 11.36 8.20 -9.61
CA VAL A 18 11.05 8.78 -10.92
C VAL A 18 11.74 10.15 -11.15
N GLN A 19 12.64 10.56 -10.23
CA GLN A 19 13.44 11.80 -10.33
C GLN A 19 12.59 13.07 -10.55
N VAL A 20 11.45 13.16 -9.85
CA VAL A 20 10.56 14.33 -9.92
C VAL A 20 10.41 15.01 -8.58
N ARG A 21 9.99 16.27 -8.62
CA ARG A 21 9.65 17.01 -7.41
C ARG A 21 8.45 16.35 -6.73
N GLY A 22 8.58 16.06 -5.44
CA GLY A 22 7.48 15.49 -4.64
C GLY A 22 6.28 16.42 -4.53
N TYR A 23 5.16 15.84 -4.17
CA TYR A 23 3.93 16.59 -3.91
C TYR A 23 4.16 17.62 -2.80
N HIS A 24 3.60 18.81 -2.96
CA HIS A 24 3.75 19.93 -2.02
C HIS A 24 2.54 20.87 -2.06
N GLY A 25 2.42 21.74 -1.07
CA GLY A 25 1.35 22.74 -1.01
C GLY A 25 -0.04 22.12 -0.96
N GLY A 26 -0.94 22.55 -1.85
CA GLY A 26 -2.35 22.16 -1.87
C GLY A 26 -2.59 20.65 -1.94
N SER A 27 -1.73 19.89 -2.62
CA SER A 27 -1.87 18.42 -2.71
C SER A 27 -1.71 17.74 -1.36
N LEU A 28 -0.73 18.19 -0.56
CA LEU A 28 -0.53 17.66 0.80
C LEU A 28 -1.62 18.13 1.76
N MET A 29 -2.09 19.36 1.62
CA MET A 29 -3.23 19.88 2.40
C MET A 29 -4.50 19.08 2.10
N PHE A 30 -4.75 18.74 0.83
CA PHE A 30 -5.86 17.88 0.45
C PHE A 30 -5.75 16.48 1.10
N LEU A 31 -4.57 15.86 1.07
CA LEU A 31 -4.36 14.57 1.73
C LEU A 31 -4.55 14.65 3.24
N ALA A 32 -4.07 15.71 3.89
CA ALA A 32 -4.28 15.93 5.31
C ALA A 32 -5.77 16.09 5.65
N ALA A 33 -6.50 16.88 4.84
CA ALA A 33 -7.95 17.04 4.99
C ALA A 33 -8.70 15.72 4.75
N ALA A 34 -8.33 14.94 3.74
CA ALA A 34 -8.90 13.62 3.47
C ALA A 34 -8.65 12.65 4.62
N TRP A 35 -7.45 12.69 5.23
CA TRP A 35 -7.14 11.88 6.41
C TRP A 35 -7.96 12.29 7.64
N LEU A 36 -8.11 13.59 7.89
CA LEU A 36 -8.98 14.09 8.96
C LEU A 36 -10.44 13.70 8.73
N PHE A 37 -10.91 13.77 7.50
CA PHE A 37 -12.26 13.35 7.13
C PHE A 37 -12.47 11.85 7.37
N GLU A 38 -11.46 11.02 7.07
CA GLU A 38 -11.48 9.60 7.42
C GLU A 38 -11.57 9.39 8.94
N ARG A 39 -10.80 10.14 9.72
CA ARG A 39 -10.85 10.04 11.20
C ARG A 39 -12.21 10.48 11.76
N ALA A 40 -12.76 11.56 11.23
CA ALA A 40 -14.11 12.01 11.60
C ALA A 40 -15.17 10.95 11.26
N GLY A 41 -15.10 10.34 10.07
CA GLY A 41 -16.00 9.25 9.69
C GLY A 41 -15.98 8.06 10.65
N MET A 42 -14.78 7.67 11.10
CA MET A 42 -14.63 6.59 12.09
C MET A 42 -15.10 6.99 13.49
N TRP A 43 -14.96 8.26 13.86
CA TRP A 43 -15.43 8.76 15.16
C TRP A 43 -16.95 8.82 15.23
N PHE A 44 -17.59 9.18 14.13
CA PHE A 44 -19.06 9.30 14.02
C PHE A 44 -19.68 8.05 13.36
N GLU A 45 -19.06 6.88 13.53
CA GLU A 45 -19.62 5.61 13.06
C GLU A 45 -21.03 5.41 13.67
N GLY A 46 -21.98 5.04 12.82
CA GLY A 46 -23.38 4.86 13.21
C GLY A 46 -24.24 6.13 13.19
N VAL A 47 -23.65 7.33 13.16
CA VAL A 47 -24.39 8.60 13.01
C VAL A 47 -24.46 9.01 11.54
N TRP A 48 -23.42 8.75 10.79
CA TRP A 48 -23.34 9.12 9.38
C TRP A 48 -24.09 8.14 8.48
N PRO A 49 -24.70 8.65 7.37
CA PRO A 49 -25.26 7.76 6.36
C PRO A 49 -24.20 6.78 5.83
N PRO A 50 -24.56 5.52 5.53
CA PRO A 50 -23.61 4.49 5.10
C PRO A 50 -22.74 4.89 3.90
N LEU A 51 -23.32 5.65 2.98
CA LEU A 51 -22.58 6.16 1.81
C LEU A 51 -21.49 7.15 2.22
N LEU A 52 -21.81 8.09 3.09
CA LEU A 52 -20.86 9.11 3.58
C LEU A 52 -19.75 8.46 4.40
N PHE A 53 -20.08 7.49 5.23
CA PHE A 53 -19.12 6.69 5.98
C PHE A 53 -18.14 5.94 5.06
N ARG A 54 -18.64 5.24 4.05
CA ARG A 54 -17.78 4.56 3.06
C ARG A 54 -16.91 5.53 2.26
N LEU A 55 -17.46 6.67 1.87
CA LEU A 55 -16.71 7.70 1.14
C LEU A 55 -15.58 8.26 1.99
N SER A 56 -15.84 8.63 3.23
CA SER A 56 -14.83 9.16 4.15
C SER A 56 -13.70 8.16 4.36
N ASN A 57 -14.02 6.90 4.56
CA ASN A 57 -13.02 5.86 4.79
C ASN A 57 -12.17 5.53 3.56
N ASN A 58 -12.68 5.72 2.36
CA ASN A 58 -11.94 5.39 1.13
C ASN A 58 -11.20 6.58 0.52
N LEU A 59 -11.63 7.82 0.77
CA LEU A 59 -11.13 9.02 0.08
C LEU A 59 -9.62 9.19 0.23
N PHE A 60 -9.10 9.08 1.44
CA PHE A 60 -7.68 9.25 1.71
C PHE A 60 -6.82 8.22 0.97
N LEU A 61 -7.14 6.94 1.10
CA LEU A 61 -6.38 5.87 0.47
C LEU A 61 -6.53 5.91 -1.06
N ALA A 62 -7.73 6.20 -1.58
CA ALA A 62 -7.97 6.37 -3.00
C ALA A 62 -7.16 7.55 -3.58
N ALA A 63 -7.08 8.66 -2.84
CA ALA A 63 -6.25 9.81 -3.25
C ALA A 63 -4.76 9.42 -3.33
N ILE A 64 -4.22 8.70 -2.34
CA ILE A 64 -2.84 8.21 -2.38
C ILE A 64 -2.61 7.30 -3.58
N VAL A 65 -3.51 6.32 -3.79
CA VAL A 65 -3.43 5.40 -4.94
C VAL A 65 -3.44 6.16 -6.26
N ALA A 66 -4.35 7.12 -6.42
CA ALA A 66 -4.46 7.94 -7.62
C ALA A 66 -3.21 8.79 -7.86
N MET A 67 -2.68 9.45 -6.81
CA MET A 67 -1.47 10.27 -6.92
C MET A 67 -0.24 9.44 -7.27
N LEU A 68 -0.07 8.27 -6.65
CA LEU A 68 1.04 7.36 -6.94
C LEU A 68 0.93 6.78 -8.35
N ALA A 69 -0.26 6.31 -8.75
CA ALA A 69 -0.50 5.80 -10.09
C ALA A 69 -0.24 6.88 -11.15
N TRP A 70 -0.72 8.09 -10.92
CA TRP A 70 -0.46 9.24 -11.81
C TRP A 70 1.03 9.51 -11.96
N THR A 71 1.76 9.56 -10.86
CA THR A 71 3.21 9.83 -10.87
C THR A 71 3.97 8.75 -11.62
N LEU A 72 3.70 7.48 -11.33
CA LEU A 72 4.37 6.34 -11.97
C LEU A 72 4.08 6.26 -13.47
N VAL A 73 2.83 6.47 -13.87
CA VAL A 73 2.43 6.42 -15.29
C VAL A 73 2.97 7.63 -16.05
N ARG A 74 2.84 8.85 -15.49
CA ARG A 74 3.23 10.10 -16.16
C ARG A 74 4.74 10.21 -16.34
N HIS A 75 5.52 9.75 -15.36
CA HIS A 75 6.98 9.89 -15.34
C HIS A 75 7.71 8.57 -15.64
N ARG A 76 7.05 7.67 -16.36
CA ARG A 76 7.58 6.36 -16.73
C ARG A 76 8.99 6.39 -17.32
N LYS A 77 9.29 7.39 -18.14
CA LYS A 77 10.59 7.50 -18.83
C LYS A 77 11.76 7.84 -17.90
N GLY A 78 11.48 8.43 -16.75
CA GLY A 78 12.47 8.78 -15.73
C GLY A 78 12.58 7.75 -14.60
N ASP A 79 11.83 6.65 -14.70
CA ASP A 79 11.81 5.64 -13.64
C ASP A 79 13.11 4.85 -13.62
N THR A 80 13.79 4.90 -12.47
CA THR A 80 15.05 4.16 -12.23
C THR A 80 14.78 2.67 -12.00
N TYR A 81 13.55 2.30 -11.65
CA TYR A 81 13.15 0.94 -11.30
C TYR A 81 11.97 0.49 -12.16
N PRO A 82 12.19 -0.31 -13.21
CA PRO A 82 11.10 -0.79 -14.08
C PRO A 82 10.03 -1.59 -13.33
N ASP A 83 10.38 -2.11 -12.16
CA ASP A 83 9.49 -2.90 -11.30
C ASP A 83 8.45 -2.07 -10.53
N ASN A 84 8.48 -0.74 -10.63
CA ASN A 84 7.53 0.13 -9.94
C ASN A 84 6.08 -0.11 -10.36
N TYR A 85 5.84 -0.70 -11.53
CA TYR A 85 4.50 -1.13 -11.96
C TYR A 85 3.84 -2.14 -11.03
N PHE A 86 4.64 -2.89 -10.28
CA PHE A 86 4.13 -3.78 -9.27
C PHE A 86 3.27 -3.03 -8.23
N PHE A 87 3.65 -1.80 -7.88
CA PHE A 87 2.83 -0.98 -6.98
C PHE A 87 1.47 -0.60 -7.59
N LEU A 88 1.37 -0.47 -8.91
CA LEU A 88 0.07 -0.24 -9.57
C LEU A 88 -0.90 -1.41 -9.41
N LEU A 89 -0.38 -2.61 -9.20
CA LEU A 89 -1.19 -3.79 -8.87
C LEU A 89 -1.54 -3.82 -7.38
N VAL A 90 -0.56 -3.59 -6.52
CA VAL A 90 -0.69 -3.74 -5.06
C VAL A 90 -1.57 -2.64 -4.45
N LEU A 91 -1.46 -1.40 -4.94
CA LEU A 91 -2.21 -0.28 -4.38
C LEU A 91 -3.75 -0.44 -4.45
N PRO A 92 -4.35 -0.87 -5.58
CA PRO A 92 -5.79 -1.18 -5.61
C PRO A 92 -6.19 -2.31 -4.67
N LEU A 93 -5.30 -3.31 -4.46
CA LEU A 93 -5.57 -4.40 -3.52
C LEU A 93 -5.67 -3.89 -2.07
N PHE A 94 -4.93 -2.84 -1.69
CA PHE A 94 -5.12 -2.18 -0.40
C PHE A 94 -6.51 -1.56 -0.24
N LEU A 95 -7.04 -0.92 -1.29
CA LEU A 95 -8.41 -0.41 -1.28
C LEU A 95 -9.43 -1.54 -1.13
N LEU A 96 -9.22 -2.65 -1.83
CA LEU A 96 -10.07 -3.83 -1.72
C LEU A 96 -10.03 -4.39 -0.29
N ALA A 97 -8.84 -4.62 0.28
CA ALA A 97 -8.67 -5.11 1.64
C ALA A 97 -9.37 -4.20 2.66
N LYS A 98 -9.21 -2.88 2.53
CA LYS A 98 -9.87 -1.91 3.39
C LYS A 98 -11.40 -1.98 3.28
N ASN A 99 -11.94 -2.10 2.08
CA ASN A 99 -13.40 -2.24 1.90
C ASN A 99 -13.94 -3.55 2.48
N LEU A 100 -13.19 -4.66 2.37
CA LEU A 100 -13.54 -5.91 3.03
C LEU A 100 -13.55 -5.76 4.56
N MET A 101 -12.59 -5.03 5.13
CA MET A 101 -12.56 -4.74 6.56
C MET A 101 -13.72 -3.88 7.06
N LEU A 102 -14.36 -3.08 6.20
CA LEU A 102 -15.54 -2.30 6.54
C LEU A 102 -16.84 -3.13 6.55
N SER A 103 -16.80 -4.37 6.11
CA SER A 103 -17.94 -5.29 6.08
C SER A 103 -17.74 -6.35 7.17
N PRO A 104 -18.69 -6.51 8.12
CA PRO A 104 -18.55 -7.47 9.23
C PRO A 104 -18.27 -8.89 8.77
N ASP A 105 -18.97 -9.34 7.72
CA ASP A 105 -18.85 -10.70 7.17
C ASP A 105 -17.48 -11.01 6.57
N TYR A 106 -16.75 -9.98 6.11
CA TYR A 106 -15.47 -10.11 5.43
C TYR A 106 -14.30 -9.49 6.20
N PHE A 107 -14.52 -9.06 7.44
CA PHE A 107 -13.51 -8.37 8.25
C PHE A 107 -12.23 -9.21 8.40
N VAL A 108 -12.35 -10.49 8.71
CA VAL A 108 -11.21 -11.40 8.91
C VAL A 108 -10.41 -11.56 7.62
N THR A 109 -11.12 -11.78 6.50
CA THR A 109 -10.51 -11.88 5.17
C THR A 109 -9.79 -10.58 4.78
N GLY A 110 -10.45 -9.44 4.99
CA GLY A 110 -9.87 -8.12 4.72
C GLY A 110 -8.63 -7.83 5.57
N SER A 111 -8.65 -8.24 6.84
CA SER A 111 -7.53 -8.06 7.77
C SER A 111 -6.33 -8.91 7.40
N GLY A 112 -6.53 -10.20 7.06
CA GLY A 112 -5.47 -11.09 6.59
C GLY A 112 -4.85 -10.56 5.29
N MET A 113 -5.68 -10.20 4.32
CA MET A 113 -5.24 -9.61 3.07
C MET A 113 -4.43 -8.30 3.29
N ALA A 114 -4.92 -7.41 4.17
CA ALA A 114 -4.21 -6.18 4.51
C ALA A 114 -2.84 -6.47 5.12
N LEU A 115 -2.76 -7.41 6.07
CA LEU A 115 -1.51 -7.80 6.72
C LEU A 115 -0.49 -8.35 5.71
N GLY A 116 -0.92 -9.26 4.83
CA GLY A 116 -0.08 -9.81 3.77
C GLY A 116 0.43 -8.72 2.82
N LEU A 117 -0.44 -7.80 2.39
CA LEU A 117 -0.06 -6.66 1.54
C LEU A 117 0.92 -5.73 2.24
N PHE A 118 0.75 -5.46 3.55
CA PHE A 118 1.71 -4.65 4.32
C PHE A 118 3.08 -5.33 4.41
N ARG A 119 3.12 -6.63 4.71
CA ARG A 119 4.38 -7.40 4.75
C ARG A 119 5.11 -7.30 3.42
N MET A 120 4.40 -7.52 2.33
CA MET A 120 4.96 -7.47 0.99
C MET A 120 5.44 -6.07 0.59
N ALA A 121 4.64 -5.03 0.83
CA ALA A 121 5.03 -3.65 0.58
C ALA A 121 6.27 -3.27 1.41
N PHE A 122 6.32 -3.69 2.67
CA PHE A 122 7.44 -3.43 3.57
C PHE A 122 8.72 -4.12 3.08
N LEU A 123 8.65 -5.38 2.66
CA LEU A 123 9.82 -6.11 2.12
C LEU A 123 10.36 -5.45 0.86
N LEU A 124 9.50 -5.02 -0.06
CA LEU A 124 9.91 -4.30 -1.26
C LEU A 124 10.57 -2.95 -0.94
N MET A 125 10.02 -2.24 0.02
CA MET A 125 10.58 -0.97 0.47
C MET A 125 11.94 -1.17 1.14
N LEU A 126 12.07 -2.19 1.99
CA LEU A 126 13.31 -2.52 2.67
C LEU A 126 14.40 -2.91 1.66
N GLU A 127 14.09 -3.76 0.69
CA GLU A 127 15.02 -4.14 -0.38
C GLU A 127 15.55 -2.91 -1.11
N ARG A 128 14.68 -1.98 -1.49
CA ARG A 128 15.07 -0.76 -2.21
C ARG A 128 15.89 0.19 -1.36
N THR A 129 15.48 0.38 -0.11
CA THR A 129 16.20 1.26 0.83
C THR A 129 17.58 0.70 1.13
N LEU A 130 17.71 -0.61 1.37
CA LEU A 130 19.00 -1.26 1.58
C LEU A 130 19.90 -1.16 0.33
N THR A 131 19.32 -1.40 -0.85
CA THR A 131 20.06 -1.27 -2.11
C THR A 131 20.62 0.14 -2.29
N GLN A 132 19.80 1.17 -2.10
CA GLN A 132 20.23 2.57 -2.20
C GLN A 132 21.28 2.92 -1.15
N PHE A 133 21.10 2.45 0.08
CA PHE A 133 22.05 2.66 1.16
C PHE A 133 23.40 2.01 0.87
N MET A 134 23.39 0.75 0.44
CA MET A 134 24.62 0.01 0.09
C MET A 134 25.36 0.67 -1.06
N GLN A 135 24.64 1.15 -2.07
CA GLN A 135 25.25 1.90 -3.18
C GLN A 135 25.83 3.25 -2.73
N ALA A 136 25.14 3.98 -1.87
CA ALA A 136 25.57 5.29 -1.41
C ALA A 136 26.77 5.23 -0.46
N VAL A 137 26.79 4.28 0.47
CA VAL A 137 27.82 4.19 1.54
C VAL A 137 28.99 3.35 1.09
N PHE A 138 28.76 2.19 0.51
CA PHE A 138 29.81 1.23 0.19
C PHE A 138 30.22 1.24 -1.29
N LYS A 139 29.55 2.03 -2.13
CA LYS A 139 29.77 2.05 -3.61
C LYS A 139 29.74 0.64 -4.23
N ALA A 140 29.04 -0.30 -3.58
CA ALA A 140 28.96 -1.68 -4.01
C ALA A 140 28.08 -1.80 -5.25
N ALA A 141 28.57 -2.49 -6.29
CA ALA A 141 27.75 -2.88 -7.43
C ALA A 141 26.86 -4.06 -7.01
N ILE A 142 25.58 -3.81 -6.82
CA ILE A 142 24.62 -4.86 -6.46
C ILE A 142 24.12 -5.50 -7.75
N LEU A 143 24.44 -6.79 -7.91
CA LEU A 143 23.93 -7.60 -9.01
C LEU A 143 22.46 -7.98 -8.70
N ARG A 144 21.54 -7.47 -9.50
CA ARG A 144 20.11 -7.83 -9.42
C ARG A 144 19.82 -8.97 -10.40
N HIS A 145 19.30 -10.07 -9.86
CA HIS A 145 18.80 -11.18 -10.67
C HIS A 145 17.28 -11.00 -10.90
N ALA A 146 16.90 -10.57 -12.11
CA ALA A 146 15.50 -10.30 -12.45
C ALA A 146 14.56 -11.48 -12.21
N ALA A 147 15.03 -12.72 -12.43
CA ALA A 147 14.25 -13.93 -12.17
C ALA A 147 13.97 -14.12 -10.67
N LEU A 148 14.96 -13.94 -9.81
CA LEU A 148 14.82 -14.04 -8.36
C LEU A 148 13.86 -12.97 -7.82
N ASP A 149 14.00 -11.75 -8.29
CA ASP A 149 13.15 -10.61 -7.92
C ASP A 149 11.68 -10.85 -8.30
N THR A 150 11.44 -11.33 -9.51
CA THR A 150 10.09 -11.71 -9.97
C THR A 150 9.51 -12.87 -9.16
N THR A 151 10.32 -13.87 -8.84
CA THR A 151 9.88 -15.04 -8.04
C THR A 151 9.51 -14.63 -6.62
N ILE A 152 10.30 -13.77 -5.97
CA ILE A 152 10.00 -13.26 -4.62
C ILE A 152 8.69 -12.45 -4.62
N LYS A 153 8.47 -11.62 -5.63
CA LYS A 153 7.23 -10.84 -5.77
C LYS A 153 6.02 -11.74 -6.01
N ALA A 154 6.17 -12.75 -6.86
CA ALA A 154 5.09 -13.72 -7.13
C ALA A 154 4.75 -14.54 -5.88
N LEU A 155 5.76 -15.07 -5.18
CA LEU A 155 5.56 -15.77 -3.91
C LEU A 155 4.93 -14.88 -2.85
N GLY A 156 5.36 -13.62 -2.74
CA GLY A 156 4.75 -12.65 -1.83
C GLY A 156 3.27 -12.42 -2.10
N LEU A 157 2.88 -12.36 -3.39
CA LEU A 157 1.47 -12.26 -3.78
C LEU A 157 0.68 -13.52 -3.42
N VAL A 158 1.24 -14.71 -3.67
CA VAL A 158 0.59 -15.98 -3.30
C VAL A 158 0.35 -16.04 -1.80
N LEU A 159 1.34 -15.70 -0.99
CA LEU A 159 1.22 -15.69 0.48
C LEU A 159 0.15 -14.72 1.00
N VAL A 160 -0.11 -13.60 0.30
CA VAL A 160 -1.23 -12.71 0.65
C VAL A 160 -2.59 -13.41 0.63
N PHE A 161 -2.76 -14.40 -0.26
CA PHE A 161 -4.00 -15.16 -0.40
C PHE A 161 -4.00 -16.45 0.43
N GLU A 162 -2.85 -17.08 0.66
CA GLU A 162 -2.72 -18.29 1.48
C GLU A 162 -2.92 -18.04 2.99
N ASP A 163 -2.41 -16.94 3.52
CA ASP A 163 -2.64 -16.52 4.91
C ASP A 163 -4.14 -16.42 5.27
N ARG A 164 -4.98 -16.19 4.27
CA ARG A 164 -6.44 -16.19 4.40
C ARG A 164 -6.99 -17.54 4.80
N ASP A 165 -6.56 -18.61 4.14
CA ASP A 165 -7.14 -19.94 4.34
C ASP A 165 -6.65 -20.57 5.66
N GLN A 166 -5.42 -20.28 6.06
CA GLN A 166 -4.89 -20.67 7.37
C GLN A 166 -5.60 -19.94 8.52
N LEU A 167 -5.86 -18.63 8.38
CA LEU A 167 -6.60 -17.86 9.38
C LEU A 167 -8.05 -18.32 9.51
N LEU A 168 -8.70 -18.64 8.41
CA LEU A 168 -10.06 -19.20 8.40
C LEU A 168 -10.09 -20.63 9.00
N ALA A 169 -9.06 -21.44 8.76
CA ALA A 169 -8.94 -22.76 9.36
C ALA A 169 -8.74 -22.67 10.88
N LEU A 170 -7.86 -21.79 11.36
CA LEU A 170 -7.62 -21.54 12.79
C LEU A 170 -8.87 -21.06 13.52
N LEU A 171 -9.64 -20.15 12.91
CA LEU A 171 -10.88 -19.65 13.50
C LEU A 171 -11.99 -20.71 13.57
N ARG A 172 -12.04 -21.63 12.59
CA ARG A 172 -12.97 -22.77 12.60
C ARG A 172 -12.62 -23.80 13.68
N THR A 173 -11.33 -23.98 13.99
CA THR A 173 -10.88 -24.94 15.01
C THR A 173 -10.99 -24.41 16.44
N HIS A 174 -11.03 -23.10 16.66
CA HIS A 174 -11.10 -22.49 18.00
C HIS A 174 -12.48 -21.88 18.32
N GLY A 175 -13.42 -21.92 17.39
CA GLY A 175 -14.79 -21.39 17.53
C GLY A 175 -15.88 -22.45 17.72
N ALA A 176 -15.50 -23.72 18.02
CA ALA A 176 -16.41 -24.82 18.35
C ALA A 176 -16.38 -25.14 19.83
#